data_ed1801a373369c60588d88edf953287f
#
_entry.id   ed1801a373369c60588d88edf953287f
#
_cell.length_a   1.000
_cell.length_b   1.000
_cell.length_c   1.000
_cell.angle_alpha   90.00
_cell.angle_beta   90.00
_cell.angle_gamma   90.00
#
_symmetry.space_group_name_H-M   'P 1'
#
loop_
_entity.id
_entity.type
_entity.pdbx_description
1 polymer ?
#
loop_
_entity_poly.entity_id
_entity_poly.type
_entity_poly.pdbx_seq_one_letter_code
_entity_poly.pdbx_strand_id
1 'polypeptide(L)'
;MRGLIICTAAASVLLGACTKDIDYNLKDIKPQLIVNSQMAVGDTLHLVYLAVSKSDRVERIKSGSVKCYVNGVLVADGKLDNRDDDLFIKEDLHIYGYYYRDEHHKDVYTAGPNAAGKTNQTRYSFKAGFKPGDVVRIEAEADDGAYKAYSEVVVPKAPEFSITDTLRQKDQYGDNVYRIRVKGKDITGEDNFYRILSGCSWIDKKIRYAHKDEDARTWEETRGYRFIRLDKGNDPILNDGAPVEDIDLAGASENTFRVFSDRQFSDGTFNIGFSVNAKEIFIGPHGLLNYDRLESESNFKVTIRGITKDEYYYLKALSIYDYLDGDTTLTEPVSFPNNVEGGIGLVSISTESVATIKFKRTYYDLRYWLDD
;
A
#
# COMPACT_ATOMS: atom_id res chain seq x y z
N MET A 1 -46.44 -23.93 44.47
CA MET A 1 -45.27 -24.72 44.05
C MET A 1 -45.39 -25.41 42.68
N ARG A 2 -46.49 -25.27 41.94
CA ARG A 2 -46.62 -25.88 40.59
C ARG A 2 -46.19 -24.95 39.41
N GLY A 3 -45.99 -23.65 39.65
CA GLY A 3 -45.57 -22.70 38.62
C GLY A 3 -44.07 -22.57 38.42
N LEU A 4 -43.23 -23.02 39.36
CA LEU A 4 -41.77 -22.83 39.30
C LEU A 4 -41.05 -23.94 38.50
N ILE A 5 -41.74 -25.10 38.33
CA ILE A 5 -41.13 -26.24 37.60
C ILE A 5 -41.29 -26.12 36.08
N ILE A 6 -42.24 -25.34 35.61
CA ILE A 6 -42.50 -25.16 34.17
C ILE A 6 -41.49 -24.14 33.55
N CYS A 7 -41.04 -23.16 34.33
CA CYS A 7 -40.03 -22.19 33.83
C CYS A 7 -38.63 -22.77 33.73
N THR A 8 -38.26 -23.75 34.53
CA THR A 8 -36.95 -24.40 34.47
C THR A 8 -36.83 -25.41 33.32
N ALA A 9 -37.92 -25.99 32.86
CA ALA A 9 -37.91 -26.89 31.71
C ALA A 9 -37.87 -26.16 30.36
N ALA A 10 -38.36 -24.90 30.28
CA ALA A 10 -38.32 -24.10 29.08
C ALA A 10 -36.93 -23.43 28.85
N ALA A 11 -36.15 -23.19 29.92
CA ALA A 11 -34.80 -22.62 29.82
C ALA A 11 -33.74 -23.63 29.36
N SER A 12 -33.97 -24.92 29.54
CA SER A 12 -33.02 -25.95 29.13
C SER A 12 -33.12 -26.36 27.65
N VAL A 13 -34.15 -25.92 26.93
CA VAL A 13 -34.32 -26.24 25.50
C VAL A 13 -33.65 -25.18 24.60
N LEU A 14 -33.28 -24.01 25.16
CA LEU A 14 -32.65 -22.92 24.37
C LEU A 14 -31.12 -23.00 24.36
N LEU A 15 -30.48 -23.93 25.02
CA LEU A 15 -29.03 -24.13 25.03
C LEU A 15 -28.54 -25.23 24.07
N GLY A 16 -29.43 -25.78 23.25
CA GLY A 16 -29.07 -26.59 22.11
C GLY A 16 -28.68 -25.72 20.92
N ALA A 17 -27.71 -24.82 21.12
CA ALA A 17 -27.07 -24.17 20.00
C ALA A 17 -26.45 -25.26 19.13
N CYS A 18 -27.01 -25.44 17.94
CA CYS A 18 -26.43 -26.29 16.89
C CYS A 18 -24.99 -25.86 16.65
N THR A 19 -24.05 -26.58 17.24
CA THR A 19 -22.71 -26.68 16.66
C THR A 19 -22.90 -27.48 15.38
N LYS A 20 -23.13 -26.76 14.28
CA LYS A 20 -23.00 -27.33 12.95
C LYS A 20 -21.51 -27.44 12.74
N ASP A 21 -20.94 -28.63 13.02
CA ASP A 21 -19.62 -28.96 12.56
C ASP A 21 -19.66 -28.83 11.04
N ILE A 22 -19.08 -27.77 10.52
CA ILE A 22 -18.84 -27.62 9.09
C ILE A 22 -17.66 -28.56 8.82
N ASP A 23 -17.95 -29.75 8.31
CA ASP A 23 -16.94 -30.67 7.80
C ASP A 23 -16.23 -29.97 6.62
N TYR A 24 -15.16 -29.23 6.93
CA TYR A 24 -14.32 -28.58 5.96
C TYR A 24 -13.39 -29.65 5.36
N ASN A 25 -13.89 -30.32 4.32
CA ASN A 25 -13.10 -31.33 3.62
C ASN A 25 -12.10 -30.63 2.66
N LEU A 26 -10.96 -30.22 3.19
CA LEU A 26 -9.87 -29.59 2.43
C LEU A 26 -9.39 -30.45 1.24
N LYS A 27 -9.70 -31.74 1.22
CA LYS A 27 -9.30 -32.66 0.13
C LYS A 27 -10.06 -32.43 -1.18
N ASP A 28 -11.21 -31.76 -1.14
CA ASP A 28 -12.06 -31.53 -2.31
C ASP A 28 -11.81 -30.18 -2.99
N ILE A 29 -10.87 -29.37 -2.46
CA ILE A 29 -10.49 -28.10 -3.09
C ILE A 29 -9.66 -28.39 -4.32
N LYS A 30 -10.23 -28.10 -5.51
CA LYS A 30 -9.49 -28.24 -6.77
C LYS A 30 -8.37 -27.22 -6.84
N PRO A 31 -7.17 -27.63 -7.28
CA PRO A 31 -6.09 -26.68 -7.54
C PRO A 31 -6.52 -25.60 -8.53
N GLN A 32 -6.15 -24.36 -8.25
CA GLN A 32 -6.48 -23.18 -9.06
C GLN A 32 -5.21 -22.38 -9.37
N LEU A 33 -5.19 -21.76 -10.55
CA LEU A 33 -4.13 -20.80 -10.88
C LEU A 33 -4.33 -19.51 -10.08
N ILE A 34 -3.31 -19.09 -9.38
CA ILE A 34 -3.24 -17.80 -8.72
C ILE A 34 -2.61 -16.81 -9.70
N VAL A 35 -3.29 -15.69 -9.94
CA VAL A 35 -2.79 -14.60 -10.79
C VAL A 35 -2.88 -13.29 -10.00
N ASN A 36 -1.73 -12.72 -9.67
CA ASN A 36 -1.67 -11.43 -8.98
C ASN A 36 -0.87 -10.43 -9.78
N SER A 37 -1.41 -9.24 -9.95
CA SER A 37 -0.74 -8.12 -10.61
C SER A 37 -1.30 -6.80 -10.11
N GLN A 38 -0.41 -5.90 -9.70
CA GLN A 38 -0.74 -4.51 -9.41
C GLN A 38 0.08 -3.64 -10.34
N MET A 39 -0.59 -2.95 -11.24
CA MET A 39 0.01 -2.12 -12.28
C MET A 39 -0.35 -0.65 -12.05
N ALA A 40 0.46 0.26 -12.59
CA ALA A 40 0.15 1.67 -12.57
C ALA A 40 0.34 2.29 -13.96
N VAL A 41 -0.54 3.23 -14.30
CA VAL A 41 -0.35 4.09 -15.47
C VAL A 41 0.93 4.92 -15.28
N GLY A 42 1.79 4.92 -16.29
CA GLY A 42 3.10 5.59 -16.23
C GLY A 42 4.27 4.66 -15.90
N ASP A 43 4.02 3.47 -15.33
CA ASP A 43 5.03 2.43 -15.26
C ASP A 43 5.30 1.86 -16.65
N THR A 44 6.58 1.63 -16.96
CA THR A 44 6.96 1.02 -18.23
C THR A 44 7.14 -0.49 -18.12
N LEU A 45 7.27 -1.01 -16.92
CA LEU A 45 7.46 -2.43 -16.63
C LEU A 45 6.40 -2.90 -15.65
N HIS A 46 5.65 -3.90 -16.05
CA HIS A 46 4.58 -4.50 -15.25
C HIS A 46 4.94 -5.92 -14.86
N LEU A 47 4.48 -6.34 -13.69
CA LEU A 47 4.78 -7.64 -13.12
C LEU A 47 3.48 -8.44 -12.91
N VAL A 48 3.54 -9.73 -13.22
CA VAL A 48 2.48 -10.69 -12.96
C VAL A 48 3.08 -11.89 -12.23
N TYR A 49 2.42 -12.29 -11.18
CA TYR A 49 2.84 -13.38 -10.30
C TYR A 49 1.90 -14.55 -10.45
N LEU A 50 2.47 -15.71 -10.76
CA LEU A 50 1.73 -16.94 -10.96
C LEU A 50 2.14 -18.00 -9.94
N ALA A 51 1.14 -18.68 -9.40
CA ALA A 51 1.31 -19.86 -8.55
C ALA A 51 0.10 -20.78 -8.70
N VAL A 52 0.14 -21.97 -8.14
CA VAL A 52 -1.00 -22.88 -8.06
C VAL A 52 -1.38 -23.06 -6.60
N SER A 53 -2.65 -22.80 -6.25
CA SER A 53 -3.18 -23.15 -4.94
C SER A 53 -3.49 -24.63 -4.90
N LYS A 54 -3.10 -25.29 -3.82
CA LYS A 54 -3.55 -26.63 -3.46
C LYS A 54 -4.28 -26.59 -2.13
N SER A 55 -4.84 -27.70 -1.73
CA SER A 55 -5.64 -27.78 -0.51
C SER A 55 -4.91 -27.29 0.76
N ASP A 56 -3.59 -27.44 0.82
CA ASP A 56 -2.77 -27.20 2.01
C ASP A 56 -1.62 -26.19 1.78
N ARG A 57 -1.36 -25.77 0.54
CA ARG A 57 -0.23 -24.90 0.22
C ARG A 57 -0.34 -24.22 -1.13
N VAL A 58 0.52 -23.23 -1.32
CA VAL A 58 0.77 -22.60 -2.62
C VAL A 58 2.06 -23.17 -3.22
N GLU A 59 2.00 -23.62 -4.47
CA GLU A 59 3.13 -24.17 -5.18
C GLU A 59 3.52 -23.31 -6.40
N ARG A 60 4.82 -23.29 -6.70
CA ARG A 60 5.33 -22.71 -7.94
C ARG A 60 4.84 -23.49 -9.15
N ILE A 61 4.51 -22.75 -10.22
CA ILE A 61 4.25 -23.34 -11.54
C ILE A 61 5.55 -23.90 -12.14
N LYS A 62 5.44 -24.91 -12.97
CA LYS A 62 6.57 -25.53 -13.68
C LYS A 62 6.86 -24.81 -15.00
N SER A 63 5.83 -24.44 -15.70
CA SER A 63 5.87 -23.66 -16.94
C SER A 63 4.72 -22.67 -16.96
N GLY A 64 4.81 -21.61 -17.74
CA GLY A 64 3.70 -20.68 -17.90
C GLY A 64 3.93 -19.62 -18.96
N SER A 65 2.87 -18.91 -19.27
CA SER A 65 2.88 -17.76 -20.16
C SER A 65 1.91 -16.71 -19.65
N VAL A 66 2.20 -15.46 -19.97
CA VAL A 66 1.36 -14.30 -19.65
C VAL A 66 1.21 -13.48 -20.92
N LYS A 67 -0.02 -13.05 -21.22
CA LYS A 67 -0.31 -12.15 -22.35
C LYS A 67 -1.08 -10.94 -21.84
N CYS A 68 -0.74 -9.78 -22.36
CA CYS A 68 -1.42 -8.53 -22.06
C CYS A 68 -2.11 -8.00 -23.32
N TYR A 69 -3.40 -7.74 -23.21
CA TYR A 69 -4.20 -7.10 -24.25
C TYR A 69 -4.69 -5.75 -23.75
N VAL A 70 -4.73 -4.79 -24.66
CA VAL A 70 -5.34 -3.47 -24.41
C VAL A 70 -6.42 -3.26 -25.49
N ASN A 71 -7.65 -3.02 -25.05
CA ASN A 71 -8.80 -2.85 -25.92
C ASN A 71 -8.95 -4.00 -26.94
N GLY A 72 -8.71 -5.24 -26.51
CA GLY A 72 -8.78 -6.44 -27.31
C GLY A 72 -7.56 -6.72 -28.21
N VAL A 73 -6.57 -5.85 -28.23
CA VAL A 73 -5.34 -6.01 -29.03
C VAL A 73 -4.21 -6.56 -28.16
N LEU A 74 -3.55 -7.64 -28.59
CA LEU A 74 -2.34 -8.15 -27.91
C LEU A 74 -1.22 -7.12 -28.03
N VAL A 75 -0.76 -6.58 -26.90
CA VAL A 75 0.29 -5.56 -26.84
C VAL A 75 1.61 -6.08 -26.28
N ALA A 76 1.59 -7.16 -25.49
CA ALA A 76 2.79 -7.73 -24.92
C ALA A 76 2.63 -9.21 -24.55
N ASP A 77 3.74 -9.94 -24.70
CA ASP A 77 3.96 -11.27 -24.12
C ASP A 77 4.89 -11.13 -22.90
N GLY A 78 4.47 -11.70 -21.78
CA GLY A 78 5.25 -11.70 -20.53
C GLY A 78 6.49 -12.60 -20.66
N LYS A 79 7.61 -12.11 -20.18
CA LYS A 79 8.85 -12.87 -20.09
C LYS A 79 9.08 -13.32 -18.66
N LEU A 80 9.55 -14.55 -18.48
CA LEU A 80 9.96 -15.04 -17.17
C LEU A 80 11.01 -14.09 -16.58
N ASP A 81 10.73 -13.63 -15.37
CA ASP A 81 11.56 -12.65 -14.68
C ASP A 81 12.24 -13.32 -13.48
N ASN A 82 13.50 -13.67 -13.68
CA ASN A 82 14.34 -14.35 -12.67
C ASN A 82 15.24 -13.39 -11.90
N ARG A 83 15.00 -12.06 -11.99
CA ARG A 83 15.80 -11.11 -11.21
C ARG A 83 15.60 -11.38 -9.71
N ASP A 84 16.71 -11.46 -8.99
CA ASP A 84 16.72 -11.65 -7.54
C ASP A 84 16.37 -10.36 -6.75
N ASP A 85 16.19 -9.26 -7.48
CA ASP A 85 15.77 -8.02 -6.88
C ASP A 85 14.32 -8.18 -6.38
N ASP A 86 14.18 -8.19 -5.07
CA ASP A 86 12.90 -8.13 -4.36
C ASP A 86 12.19 -6.79 -4.61
N LEU A 87 11.98 -6.43 -5.88
CA LEU A 87 11.13 -5.32 -6.32
C LEU A 87 9.66 -5.50 -5.88
N PHE A 88 9.40 -6.56 -5.13
CA PHE A 88 8.12 -6.87 -4.53
C PHE A 88 7.58 -5.84 -3.60
N ILE A 89 8.43 -4.96 -3.15
CA ILE A 89 8.07 -4.07 -2.08
C ILE A 89 7.90 -2.68 -2.65
N LYS A 90 7.12 -2.60 -3.68
CA LYS A 90 6.45 -1.37 -4.01
C LYS A 90 5.38 -1.13 -2.96
N GLU A 91 5.61 -0.09 -2.18
CA GLU A 91 4.65 0.84 -1.60
C GLU A 91 3.44 0.27 -0.84
N ASP A 92 2.99 -0.93 -1.13
CA ASP A 92 1.64 -1.35 -0.81
C ASP A 92 1.51 -2.38 0.31
N LEU A 93 2.59 -3.02 0.70
CA LEU A 93 2.57 -4.06 1.72
C LEU A 93 3.37 -3.65 2.94
N HIS A 94 3.05 -2.61 3.68
CA HIS A 94 3.63 -2.25 5.01
C HIS A 94 5.03 -2.82 5.36
N ILE A 95 5.82 -3.20 4.38
CA ILE A 95 7.17 -3.66 4.59
C ILE A 95 8.03 -2.41 4.65
N TYR A 96 8.44 -2.07 5.84
CA TYR A 96 9.38 -0.98 6.10
C TYR A 96 10.69 -1.31 5.40
N GLY A 97 10.88 -0.75 4.21
CA GLY A 97 12.12 -0.81 3.48
C GLY A 97 12.65 0.61 3.25
N TYR A 98 13.94 0.76 3.25
CA TYR A 98 14.60 2.00 2.93
C TYR A 98 15.33 1.82 1.61
N TYR A 99 15.02 2.70 0.63
CA TYR A 99 15.91 2.89 -0.49
C TYR A 99 17.02 3.83 -0.06
N TYR A 100 18.25 3.42 -0.20
CA TYR A 100 19.37 4.32 -0.14
C TYR A 100 20.25 4.08 -1.36
N ARG A 101 20.92 5.13 -1.81
CA ARG A 101 21.90 5.02 -2.86
C ARG A 101 23.24 4.75 -2.19
N ASP A 102 23.87 3.63 -2.51
CA ASP A 102 25.19 3.31 -1.99
C ASP A 102 26.27 4.26 -2.57
N GLU A 103 27.49 4.14 -2.07
CA GLU A 103 28.65 4.91 -2.51
C GLU A 103 29.01 4.69 -4.00
N HIS A 104 28.46 3.64 -4.63
CA HIS A 104 28.61 3.33 -6.05
C HIS A 104 27.44 3.77 -6.90
N HIS A 105 26.55 4.62 -6.35
CA HIS A 105 25.35 5.12 -7.01
C HIS A 105 24.32 4.05 -7.42
N LYS A 106 24.36 2.89 -6.80
CA LYS A 106 23.32 1.88 -6.94
C LYS A 106 22.21 2.14 -5.93
N ASP A 107 20.98 2.06 -6.40
CA ASP A 107 19.82 2.09 -5.52
C ASP A 107 19.77 0.76 -4.78
N VAL A 108 20.06 0.79 -3.48
CA VAL A 108 20.02 -0.39 -2.60
C VAL A 108 18.71 -0.34 -1.84
N TYR A 109 17.95 -1.40 -1.96
CA TYR A 109 16.75 -1.62 -1.18
C TYR A 109 17.06 -2.58 -0.03
N THR A 110 16.87 -2.14 1.20
CA THR A 110 16.88 -3.02 2.36
C THR A 110 15.44 -3.38 2.72
N ALA A 111 15.06 -4.60 2.43
CA ALA A 111 13.84 -5.16 2.93
C ALA A 111 13.88 -5.25 4.46
N GLY A 112 12.74 -4.96 5.10
CA GLY A 112 12.58 -5.27 6.51
C GLY A 112 12.76 -6.76 6.80
N PRO A 113 12.94 -7.17 8.06
CA PRO A 113 13.33 -8.53 8.45
C PRO A 113 12.40 -9.65 7.97
N ASN A 114 11.20 -9.33 7.49
CA ASN A 114 10.21 -10.30 7.02
C ASN A 114 10.22 -10.53 5.48
N ALA A 115 11.04 -9.81 4.73
CA ALA A 115 11.06 -9.93 3.26
C ALA A 115 11.93 -11.07 2.72
N ALA A 116 12.59 -11.84 3.58
CA ALA A 116 13.53 -12.91 3.20
C ALA A 116 12.86 -14.25 2.81
N GLY A 117 11.52 -14.30 2.66
CA GLY A 117 10.83 -15.49 2.19
C GLY A 117 10.93 -15.62 0.67
N LYS A 118 11.57 -16.66 0.16
CA LYS A 118 11.40 -17.07 -1.24
C LYS A 118 9.90 -17.30 -1.46
N THR A 119 9.24 -16.41 -2.19
CA THR A 119 7.83 -16.57 -2.51
C THR A 119 7.63 -17.82 -3.38
N ASN A 120 6.61 -18.61 -3.10
CA ASN A 120 6.22 -19.74 -3.94
C ASN A 120 5.53 -19.30 -5.24
N GLN A 121 5.91 -18.14 -5.78
CA GLN A 121 5.33 -17.56 -6.98
C GLN A 121 6.39 -17.45 -8.09
N THR A 122 5.93 -17.58 -9.31
CA THR A 122 6.76 -17.36 -10.52
C THR A 122 6.39 -16.00 -11.07
N ARG A 123 7.40 -15.16 -11.30
CA ARG A 123 7.22 -13.78 -11.77
C ARG A 123 7.40 -13.69 -13.27
N TYR A 124 6.49 -13.02 -13.93
CA TYR A 124 6.57 -12.61 -15.33
C TYR A 124 6.59 -11.08 -15.41
N SER A 125 7.34 -10.54 -16.37
CA SER A 125 7.39 -9.12 -16.63
C SER A 125 7.11 -8.79 -18.09
N PHE A 126 6.46 -7.67 -18.34
CA PHE A 126 6.22 -7.16 -19.68
C PHE A 126 6.22 -5.63 -19.69
N LYS A 127 6.35 -5.05 -20.89
CA LYS A 127 6.26 -3.60 -21.10
C LYS A 127 4.99 -3.28 -21.87
N ALA A 128 4.18 -2.38 -21.33
CA ALA A 128 2.99 -1.85 -21.98
C ALA A 128 2.72 -0.44 -21.47
N GLY A 129 2.00 0.36 -22.23
CA GLY A 129 1.48 1.66 -21.81
C GLY A 129 -0.03 1.59 -21.70
N PHE A 130 -0.60 2.17 -20.65
CA PHE A 130 -2.02 2.24 -20.39
C PHE A 130 -2.49 3.68 -20.27
N LYS A 131 -3.77 3.89 -20.58
CA LYS A 131 -4.46 5.18 -20.42
C LYS A 131 -5.74 4.98 -19.63
N PRO A 132 -6.19 5.96 -18.85
CA PRO A 132 -7.50 5.92 -18.23
C PRO A 132 -8.60 5.61 -19.24
N GLY A 133 -9.46 4.64 -18.88
CA GLY A 133 -10.54 4.14 -19.74
C GLY A 133 -10.16 2.98 -20.67
N ASP A 134 -8.89 2.61 -20.79
CA ASP A 134 -8.51 1.39 -21.51
C ASP A 134 -9.05 0.15 -20.78
N VAL A 135 -9.45 -0.85 -21.54
CA VAL A 135 -9.77 -2.18 -21.06
C VAL A 135 -8.52 -3.04 -21.18
N VAL A 136 -7.95 -3.43 -20.06
CA VAL A 136 -6.74 -4.25 -20.01
C VAL A 136 -7.10 -5.66 -19.58
N ARG A 137 -6.70 -6.64 -20.39
CA ARG A 137 -6.88 -8.05 -20.10
C ARG A 137 -5.54 -8.74 -19.95
N ILE A 138 -5.37 -9.44 -18.83
CA ILE A 138 -4.23 -10.30 -18.57
C ILE A 138 -4.70 -11.74 -18.69
N GLU A 139 -4.10 -12.50 -19.62
CA GLU A 139 -4.28 -13.94 -19.74
C GLU A 139 -3.05 -14.67 -19.21
N ALA A 140 -3.27 -15.73 -18.46
CA ALA A 140 -2.22 -16.55 -17.90
C ALA A 140 -2.50 -18.05 -18.14
N GLU A 141 -1.47 -18.76 -18.52
CA GLU A 141 -1.48 -20.23 -18.60
C GLU A 141 -0.33 -20.78 -17.76
N ALA A 142 -0.53 -21.95 -17.15
CA ALA A 142 0.49 -22.63 -16.39
C ALA A 142 0.46 -24.15 -16.59
N ASP A 143 1.61 -24.79 -16.36
CA ASP A 143 1.82 -26.22 -16.39
C ASP A 143 1.32 -26.85 -17.69
N ASP A 144 1.85 -26.34 -18.81
CA ASP A 144 1.55 -26.77 -20.18
C ASP A 144 0.06 -26.67 -20.54
N GLY A 145 -0.61 -25.61 -20.02
CA GLY A 145 -2.02 -25.32 -20.28
C GLY A 145 -2.99 -26.09 -19.39
N ALA A 146 -2.49 -26.81 -18.36
CA ALA A 146 -3.35 -27.46 -17.37
C ALA A 146 -4.19 -26.45 -16.59
N TYR A 147 -3.68 -25.24 -16.41
CA TYR A 147 -4.36 -24.13 -15.76
C TYR A 147 -4.41 -22.95 -16.71
N LYS A 148 -5.59 -22.35 -16.83
CA LYS A 148 -5.82 -21.15 -17.63
C LYS A 148 -6.71 -20.20 -16.86
N ALA A 149 -6.30 -18.94 -16.83
CA ALA A 149 -7.05 -17.90 -16.15
C ALA A 149 -6.88 -16.57 -16.87
N TYR A 150 -7.84 -15.67 -16.69
CA TYR A 150 -7.71 -14.30 -17.16
C TYR A 150 -8.42 -13.33 -16.22
N SER A 151 -8.01 -12.09 -16.30
CA SER A 151 -8.69 -10.97 -15.67
C SER A 151 -8.80 -9.82 -16.65
N GLU A 152 -9.91 -9.10 -16.59
CA GLU A 152 -10.15 -7.92 -17.41
C GLU A 152 -10.50 -6.75 -16.47
N VAL A 153 -9.78 -5.64 -16.61
CA VAL A 153 -9.93 -4.46 -15.77
C VAL A 153 -9.98 -3.20 -16.62
N VAL A 154 -10.84 -2.27 -16.24
CA VAL A 154 -10.87 -0.93 -16.82
C VAL A 154 -9.89 -0.05 -16.05
N VAL A 155 -9.01 0.63 -16.76
CA VAL A 155 -8.02 1.57 -16.15
C VAL A 155 -8.78 2.74 -15.55
N PRO A 156 -8.72 2.93 -14.21
CA PRO A 156 -9.43 4.02 -13.57
C PRO A 156 -8.78 5.37 -13.87
N LYS A 157 -9.53 6.44 -13.67
CA LYS A 157 -9.02 7.80 -13.69
C LYS A 157 -8.56 8.20 -12.29
N ALA A 158 -7.58 9.08 -12.19
CA ALA A 158 -7.22 9.71 -10.93
C ALA A 158 -7.93 11.07 -10.78
N PRO A 159 -8.33 11.46 -9.56
CA PRO A 159 -8.98 12.74 -9.31
C PRO A 159 -7.96 13.88 -9.42
N GLU A 160 -8.43 15.05 -9.80
CA GLU A 160 -7.64 16.27 -9.65
C GLU A 160 -7.69 16.73 -8.19
N PHE A 161 -6.54 17.03 -7.61
CA PHE A 161 -6.46 17.54 -6.25
C PHE A 161 -5.29 18.51 -6.05
N SER A 162 -5.35 19.27 -4.97
CA SER A 162 -4.28 20.17 -4.53
C SER A 162 -4.13 20.11 -3.01
N ILE A 163 -2.93 20.43 -2.54
CA ILE A 163 -2.66 20.65 -1.12
C ILE A 163 -3.10 22.10 -0.82
N THR A 164 -4.07 22.24 0.08
CA THR A 164 -4.67 23.54 0.41
C THR A 164 -4.11 24.15 1.68
N ASP A 165 -3.57 23.31 2.58
CA ASP A 165 -3.02 23.78 3.84
C ASP A 165 -1.91 22.84 4.34
N THR A 166 -0.91 23.44 5.01
CA THR A 166 0.18 22.73 5.65
C THR A 166 0.57 23.47 6.92
N LEU A 167 0.22 22.93 8.07
CA LEU A 167 0.46 23.53 9.37
C LEU A 167 1.38 22.65 10.21
N ARG A 168 2.48 23.23 10.71
CA ARG A 168 3.32 22.57 11.71
C ARG A 168 2.74 22.76 13.10
N GLN A 169 2.53 21.69 13.82
CA GLN A 169 1.98 21.70 15.19
C GLN A 169 2.59 20.56 16.02
N LYS A 170 2.24 20.53 17.30
CA LYS A 170 2.48 19.36 18.16
C LYS A 170 1.24 18.49 18.18
N ASP A 171 1.45 17.17 18.17
CA ASP A 171 0.39 16.20 18.41
C ASP A 171 0.08 16.05 19.92
N GLN A 172 -0.84 15.17 20.25
CA GLN A 172 -1.24 14.90 21.63
C GLN A 172 -0.12 14.31 22.50
N TYR A 173 0.94 13.78 21.88
CA TYR A 173 2.12 13.22 22.56
C TYR A 173 3.27 14.22 22.66
N GLY A 174 3.11 15.43 22.11
CA GLY A 174 4.12 16.48 22.06
C GLY A 174 5.12 16.37 20.92
N ASP A 175 4.95 15.40 20.00
CA ASP A 175 5.77 15.28 18.81
C ASP A 175 5.42 16.37 17.77
N ASN A 176 6.43 16.80 17.01
CA ASN A 176 6.20 17.76 15.92
C ASN A 176 5.63 17.01 14.72
N VAL A 177 4.47 17.44 14.27
CA VAL A 177 3.79 16.91 13.08
C VAL A 177 3.45 18.01 12.10
N TYR A 178 3.35 17.65 10.83
CA TYR A 178 2.74 18.49 9.81
C TYR A 178 1.31 17.99 9.58
N ARG A 179 0.34 18.84 9.88
CA ARG A 179 -1.04 18.65 9.47
C ARG A 179 -1.20 19.16 8.05
N ILE A 180 -1.68 18.29 7.17
CA ILE A 180 -1.82 18.55 5.74
C ILE A 180 -3.28 18.39 5.36
N ARG A 181 -3.79 19.31 4.55
CA ARG A 181 -5.11 19.22 3.95
C ARG A 181 -5.01 19.16 2.45
N VAL A 182 -5.75 18.24 1.87
CA VAL A 182 -5.92 18.11 0.42
C VAL A 182 -7.38 18.31 0.05
N LYS A 183 -7.61 19.02 -1.04
CA LYS A 183 -8.94 19.20 -1.61
C LYS A 183 -8.91 18.76 -3.06
N GLY A 184 -9.92 18.02 -3.47
CA GLY A 184 -10.03 17.55 -4.84
C GLY A 184 -11.47 17.48 -5.31
N LYS A 185 -11.59 17.16 -6.59
CA LYS A 185 -12.88 16.95 -7.27
C LYS A 185 -12.97 15.50 -7.69
N ASP A 186 -14.15 14.95 -7.52
CA ASP A 186 -14.52 13.66 -8.03
C ASP A 186 -14.72 13.66 -9.55
N ILE A 187 -14.65 12.48 -10.12
CA ILE A 187 -14.93 12.23 -11.52
C ILE A 187 -16.42 11.86 -11.64
N THR A 188 -17.23 12.76 -12.16
CA THR A 188 -18.67 12.59 -12.19
C THR A 188 -19.12 11.50 -13.17
N GLY A 189 -20.21 10.79 -12.80
CA GLY A 189 -20.91 9.86 -13.67
C GLY A 189 -20.50 8.40 -13.59
N GLU A 190 -19.59 8.05 -12.70
CA GLU A 190 -19.14 6.69 -12.44
C GLU A 190 -18.84 6.52 -10.94
N ASP A 191 -18.89 5.29 -10.42
CA ASP A 191 -18.43 4.97 -9.05
C ASP A 191 -16.91 5.01 -9.03
N ASN A 192 -16.33 5.81 -8.16
CA ASN A 192 -14.89 6.01 -8.07
C ASN A 192 -14.33 5.52 -6.74
N PHE A 193 -13.18 4.88 -6.82
CA PHE A 193 -12.44 4.33 -5.69
C PHE A 193 -11.03 4.88 -5.67
N TYR A 194 -10.57 5.25 -4.50
CA TYR A 194 -9.33 5.98 -4.33
C TYR A 194 -8.48 5.42 -3.20
N ARG A 195 -7.19 5.68 -3.29
CA ARG A 195 -6.22 5.44 -2.22
C ARG A 195 -5.31 6.65 -2.06
N ILE A 196 -5.06 7.09 -0.83
CA ILE A 196 -4.11 8.15 -0.55
C ILE A 196 -2.81 7.58 0.03
N LEU A 197 -1.70 8.03 -0.52
CA LEU A 197 -0.35 7.62 -0.15
C LEU A 197 0.52 8.85 0.09
N SER A 198 1.61 8.69 0.81
CA SER A 198 2.64 9.71 0.89
C SER A 198 4.03 9.14 0.91
N GLY A 199 4.96 9.94 0.46
CA GLY A 199 6.37 9.61 0.46
C GLY A 199 7.23 10.85 0.43
N CYS A 200 8.51 10.68 0.65
CA CYS A 200 9.45 11.78 0.65
C CYS A 200 10.73 11.38 -0.08
N SER A 201 11.10 12.16 -1.08
CA SER A 201 12.46 12.12 -1.64
C SER A 201 13.29 13.21 -0.97
N TRP A 202 14.52 12.90 -0.65
CA TRP A 202 15.42 13.87 -0.03
C TRP A 202 16.77 13.92 -0.72
N ILE A 203 17.43 15.06 -0.54
CA ILE A 203 18.82 15.31 -0.91
C ILE A 203 19.49 15.93 0.30
N ASP A 204 20.49 15.25 0.85
CA ASP A 204 21.29 15.72 1.95
C ASP A 204 22.68 16.06 1.47
N LYS A 205 23.12 17.30 1.72
CA LYS A 205 24.45 17.78 1.41
C LYS A 205 25.21 18.01 2.72
N LYS A 206 26.16 17.14 2.99
CA LYS A 206 27.05 17.18 4.14
C LYS A 206 28.27 18.00 3.80
N ILE A 207 28.55 19.04 4.57
CA ILE A 207 29.63 20.00 4.30
C ILE A 207 30.61 19.93 5.46
N ARG A 208 31.91 19.86 5.14
CA ARG A 208 33.03 19.97 6.06
C ARG A 208 33.89 21.15 5.70
N TYR A 209 34.27 21.92 6.68
CA TYR A 209 35.19 23.04 6.51
C TYR A 209 36.61 22.64 6.93
N ALA A 210 37.60 22.89 6.07
CA ALA A 210 38.99 22.68 6.46
C ALA A 210 39.42 23.86 7.34
N HIS A 211 39.87 23.59 8.56
CA HIS A 211 40.35 24.60 9.50
C HIS A 211 39.42 25.81 9.76
N LYS A 212 38.09 25.54 9.79
CA LYS A 212 37.06 26.59 9.90
C LYS A 212 37.04 27.61 8.73
N ASP A 213 37.69 27.31 7.62
CA ASP A 213 37.68 28.12 6.43
C ASP A 213 36.50 27.71 5.51
N GLU A 214 35.53 28.60 5.33
CA GLU A 214 34.34 28.33 4.51
C GLU A 214 34.67 28.16 3.02
N ASP A 215 35.81 28.71 2.54
CA ASP A 215 36.24 28.57 1.17
C ASP A 215 36.93 27.21 0.91
N ALA A 216 37.59 26.65 1.93
CA ALA A 216 38.24 25.34 1.88
C ALA A 216 37.29 24.21 2.35
N ARG A 217 36.18 24.02 1.64
CA ARG A 217 35.13 23.03 2.02
C ARG A 217 35.14 21.81 1.12
N THR A 218 34.87 20.66 1.73
CA THR A 218 34.50 19.43 1.02
C THR A 218 33.03 19.13 1.29
N TRP A 219 32.36 18.48 0.35
CA TRP A 219 30.97 18.10 0.51
C TRP A 219 30.68 16.73 -0.08
N GLU A 220 29.70 16.07 0.50
CA GLU A 220 29.16 14.79 0.08
C GLU A 220 27.64 14.93 -0.08
N GLU A 221 27.08 14.37 -1.13
CA GLU A 221 25.66 14.39 -1.38
C GLU A 221 25.09 12.97 -1.30
N THR A 222 24.05 12.80 -0.52
CA THR A 222 23.26 11.57 -0.44
C THR A 222 21.83 11.86 -0.84
N ARG A 223 21.20 10.90 -1.54
CA ARG A 223 19.82 11.00 -1.99
C ARG A 223 19.07 9.73 -1.63
N GLY A 224 17.78 9.86 -1.43
CA GLY A 224 16.94 8.71 -1.19
C GLY A 224 15.46 9.02 -1.34
N TYR A 225 14.67 7.97 -1.20
CA TYR A 225 13.22 8.04 -1.17
C TYR A 225 12.70 7.10 -0.08
N ARG A 226 11.62 7.47 0.57
CA ARG A 226 10.92 6.61 1.51
C ARG A 226 9.42 6.86 1.48
N PHE A 227 8.66 5.83 1.82
CA PHE A 227 7.25 5.98 2.14
C PHE A 227 7.10 6.57 3.53
N ILE A 228 6.10 7.42 3.69
CA ILE A 228 5.75 8.03 4.96
C ILE A 228 4.35 7.58 5.31
N ARG A 229 4.19 7.06 6.52
CA ARG A 229 2.88 6.69 7.03
C ARG A 229 2.07 7.94 7.35
N LEU A 230 0.88 8.04 6.74
CA LEU A 230 -0.10 9.05 7.08
C LEU A 230 -0.83 8.65 8.37
N ASP A 231 -0.95 9.59 9.29
CA ASP A 231 -1.90 9.48 10.39
C ASP A 231 -3.22 10.13 9.97
N LYS A 232 -4.25 9.31 9.78
CA LYS A 232 -5.59 9.74 9.33
C LYS A 232 -6.35 10.54 10.39
N GLY A 233 -5.95 10.40 11.67
CA GLY A 233 -6.66 11.02 12.79
C GLY A 233 -8.17 10.73 12.73
N ASN A 234 -8.95 11.78 12.90
CA ASN A 234 -10.43 11.74 12.88
C ASN A 234 -11.01 12.18 11.53
N ASP A 235 -10.27 12.06 10.42
CA ASP A 235 -10.79 12.42 9.11
C ASP A 235 -11.96 11.50 8.72
N PRO A 236 -13.17 12.05 8.47
CA PRO A 236 -14.36 11.24 8.25
C PRO A 236 -14.29 10.41 6.96
N ILE A 237 -13.60 10.89 5.92
CA ILE A 237 -13.46 10.16 4.65
C ILE A 237 -12.54 8.95 4.85
N LEU A 238 -11.43 9.13 5.57
CA LEU A 238 -10.48 8.05 5.83
C LEU A 238 -10.94 7.09 6.94
N ASN A 239 -11.96 7.46 7.70
CA ASN A 239 -12.59 6.63 8.74
C ASN A 239 -13.99 6.11 8.32
N ASP A 240 -14.31 6.09 7.02
CA ASP A 240 -15.59 5.61 6.50
C ASP A 240 -16.84 6.30 7.06
N GLY A 241 -16.69 7.54 7.53
CA GLY A 241 -17.77 8.31 8.16
C GLY A 241 -18.13 7.86 9.58
N ALA A 242 -17.46 6.83 10.12
CA ALA A 242 -17.70 6.39 11.50
C ALA A 242 -17.01 7.34 12.49
N PRO A 243 -17.68 7.75 13.57
CA PRO A 243 -17.02 8.40 14.69
C PRO A 243 -15.98 7.47 15.32
N VAL A 244 -14.83 8.03 15.71
CA VAL A 244 -13.73 7.25 16.32
C VAL A 244 -14.16 6.50 17.59
N GLU A 245 -15.18 7.02 18.28
CA GLU A 245 -15.72 6.44 19.52
C GLU A 245 -16.50 5.14 19.32
N ASP A 246 -17.03 4.89 18.11
CA ASP A 246 -17.81 3.68 17.78
C ASP A 246 -16.96 2.53 17.23
N ILE A 247 -15.66 2.76 17.08
CA ILE A 247 -14.73 1.90 16.35
C ILE A 247 -14.29 0.69 17.17
N ASP A 248 -14.22 0.82 18.48
CA ASP A 248 -13.63 -0.20 19.37
C ASP A 248 -14.42 -1.50 19.50
N LEU A 249 -15.68 -1.54 19.10
CA LEU A 249 -16.54 -2.70 19.29
C LEU A 249 -16.78 -3.57 18.06
N ALA A 250 -16.44 -3.10 16.87
CA ALA A 250 -16.78 -3.80 15.63
C ALA A 250 -15.61 -4.11 14.70
N GLY A 251 -14.38 -3.71 15.01
CA GLY A 251 -13.21 -3.94 14.12
C GLY A 251 -13.32 -3.28 12.75
N ALA A 252 -14.37 -2.50 12.52
CA ALA A 252 -14.82 -2.09 11.19
C ALA A 252 -14.07 -0.90 10.59
N SER A 253 -13.12 -0.29 11.31
CA SER A 253 -12.58 0.99 10.87
C SER A 253 -11.08 1.09 10.73
N GLU A 254 -10.36 -0.01 10.83
CA GLU A 254 -8.96 0.00 10.47
C GLU A 254 -8.81 0.12 8.95
N ASN A 255 -8.88 1.35 8.46
CA ASN A 255 -8.53 1.67 7.09
C ASN A 255 -7.01 1.84 6.97
N THR A 256 -6.28 0.77 7.21
CA THR A 256 -4.81 0.74 7.21
C THR A 256 -4.23 1.20 5.89
N PHE A 257 -4.88 0.85 4.78
CA PHE A 257 -4.45 1.18 3.42
C PHE A 257 -4.96 2.53 2.92
N ARG A 258 -5.75 3.25 3.73
CA ARG A 258 -6.27 4.60 3.45
C ARG A 258 -7.00 4.69 2.12
N VAL A 259 -7.87 3.71 1.88
CA VAL A 259 -8.77 3.70 0.72
C VAL A 259 -10.08 4.43 1.04
N PHE A 260 -10.69 5.05 0.05
CA PHE A 260 -11.95 5.76 0.18
C PHE A 260 -12.70 5.76 -1.15
N SER A 261 -13.97 6.11 -1.14
CA SER A 261 -14.80 6.16 -2.34
C SER A 261 -15.58 7.48 -2.43
N ASP A 262 -16.07 7.79 -3.60
CA ASP A 262 -16.89 8.97 -3.89
C ASP A 262 -18.22 9.02 -3.12
N ARG A 263 -18.68 7.87 -2.61
CA ARG A 263 -19.91 7.79 -1.77
C ARG A 263 -19.85 8.66 -0.52
N GLN A 264 -18.64 9.04 -0.10
CA GLN A 264 -18.40 9.88 1.08
C GLN A 264 -18.28 11.36 0.74
N PHE A 265 -18.38 11.73 -0.54
CA PHE A 265 -18.21 13.09 -0.98
C PHE A 265 -19.53 13.85 -0.96
N SER A 266 -19.48 15.11 -0.60
CA SER A 266 -20.55 16.06 -0.79
C SER A 266 -20.25 16.93 -2.00
N ASP A 267 -21.24 17.10 -2.86
CA ASP A 267 -21.13 17.95 -4.06
C ASP A 267 -19.98 17.60 -5.02
N GLY A 268 -19.63 16.31 -5.12
CA GLY A 268 -18.54 15.85 -5.99
C GLY A 268 -17.17 16.42 -5.62
N THR A 269 -16.97 16.82 -4.36
CA THR A 269 -15.69 17.29 -3.84
C THR A 269 -15.30 16.54 -2.56
N PHE A 270 -14.01 16.37 -2.35
CA PHE A 270 -13.48 15.84 -1.11
C PHE A 270 -12.49 16.81 -0.45
N ASN A 271 -12.44 16.74 0.87
CA ASN A 271 -11.48 17.49 1.68
C ASN A 271 -10.95 16.56 2.77
N ILE A 272 -9.74 16.10 2.60
CA ILE A 272 -9.08 15.10 3.47
C ILE A 272 -8.00 15.80 4.29
N GLY A 273 -7.98 15.54 5.59
CA GLY A 273 -6.97 16.01 6.52
C GLY A 273 -6.22 14.86 7.16
N PHE A 274 -4.91 14.94 7.19
CA PHE A 274 -4.05 13.94 7.83
C PHE A 274 -2.81 14.61 8.44
N SER A 275 -2.10 13.86 9.27
CA SER A 275 -0.84 14.30 9.86
C SER A 275 0.31 13.40 9.44
N VAL A 276 1.51 13.96 9.40
CA VAL A 276 2.76 13.22 9.21
C VAL A 276 3.79 13.66 10.24
N ASN A 277 4.56 12.72 10.77
CA ASN A 277 5.59 13.06 11.73
C ASN A 277 6.72 13.84 11.03
N ALA A 278 7.10 14.98 11.60
CA ALA A 278 8.14 15.83 11.05
C ALA A 278 9.51 15.13 10.97
N LYS A 279 9.77 14.17 11.86
CA LYS A 279 10.99 13.35 11.82
C LYS A 279 11.04 12.44 10.60
N GLU A 280 9.89 12.07 10.05
CA GLU A 280 9.84 11.25 8.83
C GLU A 280 10.08 12.06 7.55
N ILE A 281 9.76 13.34 7.54
CA ILE A 281 10.05 14.24 6.40
C ILE A 281 11.54 14.57 6.36
N PHE A 282 12.13 14.81 7.54
CA PHE A 282 13.56 15.10 7.66
C PHE A 282 14.24 13.92 8.32
N ILE A 283 15.09 13.23 7.59
CA ILE A 283 16.04 12.32 8.18
C ILE A 283 17.01 13.20 8.98
N GLY A 284 16.80 13.25 10.28
CA GLY A 284 17.73 13.96 11.15
C GLY A 284 19.14 13.40 10.96
N PRO A 285 20.15 14.18 11.25
CA PRO A 285 21.52 13.74 11.13
C PRO A 285 21.75 12.55 12.06
N HIS A 286 21.74 11.34 11.51
CA HIS A 286 22.25 10.17 12.22
C HIS A 286 23.77 10.32 12.30
N GLY A 287 24.24 10.87 13.42
CA GLY A 287 25.64 11.13 13.68
C GLY A 287 26.15 12.44 13.07
N LEU A 288 25.89 13.56 13.75
CA LEU A 288 26.54 14.86 13.50
C LEU A 288 28.09 14.81 13.65
N LEU A 289 28.64 13.64 13.95
CA LEU A 289 30.05 13.44 14.28
C LEU A 289 31.03 13.70 13.12
N ASN A 290 30.53 13.86 11.88
CA ASN A 290 31.38 13.85 10.72
C ASN A 290 31.18 15.00 9.72
N TYR A 291 30.37 16.03 10.05
CA TYR A 291 30.23 17.23 9.19
C TYR A 291 29.83 18.46 10.01
N ASP A 292 30.23 19.62 9.51
CA ASP A 292 30.03 20.90 10.19
C ASP A 292 28.69 21.53 9.87
N ARG A 293 28.18 21.23 8.67
CA ARG A 293 26.89 21.71 8.17
C ARG A 293 26.19 20.64 7.35
N LEU A 294 24.90 20.45 7.56
CA LEU A 294 24.02 19.62 6.74
C LEU A 294 22.92 20.47 6.14
N GLU A 295 22.87 20.51 4.81
CA GLU A 295 21.75 21.06 4.08
C GLU A 295 20.88 19.91 3.60
N SER A 296 19.61 19.92 4.01
CA SER A 296 18.63 18.90 3.62
C SER A 296 17.49 19.51 2.84
N GLU A 297 17.24 19.01 1.65
CA GLU A 297 16.05 19.31 0.85
C GLU A 297 15.17 18.06 0.79
N SER A 298 13.91 18.22 1.15
CA SER A 298 12.92 17.14 1.14
C SER A 298 11.73 17.53 0.27
N ASN A 299 11.37 16.65 -0.66
CA ASN A 299 10.17 16.78 -1.47
C ASN A 299 9.14 15.77 -0.96
N PHE A 300 8.23 16.22 -0.12
CA PHE A 300 7.13 15.42 0.37
C PHE A 300 6.04 15.36 -0.69
N LYS A 301 5.68 14.15 -1.09
CA LYS A 301 4.66 13.86 -2.09
C LYS A 301 3.42 13.32 -1.43
N VAL A 302 2.29 13.85 -1.81
CA VAL A 302 0.97 13.25 -1.58
C VAL A 302 0.52 12.69 -2.92
N THR A 303 0.12 11.44 -2.94
CA THR A 303 -0.38 10.75 -4.13
C THR A 303 -1.80 10.29 -3.86
N ILE A 304 -2.74 10.62 -4.73
CA ILE A 304 -4.07 10.01 -4.76
C ILE A 304 -4.15 9.14 -6.00
N ARG A 305 -4.36 7.85 -5.77
CA ARG A 305 -4.57 6.85 -6.81
C ARG A 305 -6.05 6.66 -7.06
N GLY A 306 -6.49 6.72 -8.31
CA GLY A 306 -7.68 6.04 -8.73
C GLY A 306 -7.37 4.55 -8.81
N ILE A 307 -8.12 3.72 -8.12
CA ILE A 307 -7.95 2.26 -8.05
C ILE A 307 -9.20 1.55 -8.54
N THR A 308 -9.06 0.27 -8.89
CA THR A 308 -10.23 -0.53 -9.28
C THR A 308 -11.11 -0.85 -8.07
N LYS A 309 -12.40 -1.12 -8.33
CA LYS A 309 -13.35 -1.54 -7.29
C LYS A 309 -12.85 -2.77 -6.53
N ASP A 310 -12.29 -3.74 -7.24
CA ASP A 310 -11.82 -4.99 -6.64
C ASP A 310 -10.60 -4.75 -5.76
N GLU A 311 -9.68 -3.86 -6.17
CA GLU A 311 -8.55 -3.44 -5.34
C GLU A 311 -9.02 -2.72 -4.06
N TYR A 312 -10.00 -1.83 -4.17
CA TYR A 312 -10.58 -1.14 -3.03
C TYR A 312 -11.11 -2.13 -1.97
N TYR A 313 -11.96 -3.09 -2.39
CA TYR A 313 -12.50 -4.07 -1.46
C TYR A 313 -11.45 -5.06 -0.96
N TYR A 314 -10.46 -5.39 -1.79
CA TYR A 314 -9.33 -6.21 -1.36
C TYR A 314 -8.54 -5.53 -0.24
N LEU A 315 -8.19 -4.26 -0.40
CA LEU A 315 -7.45 -3.49 0.62
C LEU A 315 -8.28 -3.28 1.90
N LYS A 316 -9.60 -3.14 1.77
CA LYS A 316 -10.52 -3.14 2.92
C LYS A 316 -10.49 -4.47 3.67
N ALA A 317 -10.64 -5.57 2.96
CA ALA A 317 -10.58 -6.90 3.55
C ALA A 317 -9.22 -7.16 4.23
N LEU A 318 -8.13 -6.73 3.59
CA LEU A 318 -6.79 -6.85 4.14
C LEU A 318 -6.59 -5.99 5.40
N SER A 319 -7.19 -4.78 5.45
CA SER A 319 -7.17 -3.94 6.67
C SER A 319 -7.84 -4.65 7.86
N ILE A 320 -8.94 -5.33 7.63
CA ILE A 320 -9.64 -6.11 8.67
C ILE A 320 -8.78 -7.31 9.09
N TYR A 321 -8.20 -8.02 8.12
CA TYR A 321 -7.34 -9.17 8.39
C TYR A 321 -6.11 -8.80 9.21
N ASP A 322 -5.44 -7.69 8.86
CA ASP A 322 -4.26 -7.17 9.58
C ASP A 322 -4.63 -6.75 11.02
N TYR A 323 -5.81 -6.13 11.21
CA TYR A 323 -6.30 -5.72 12.53
C TYR A 323 -6.52 -6.92 13.45
N LEU A 324 -7.04 -8.01 12.90
CA LEU A 324 -7.29 -9.25 13.65
C LEU A 324 -6.01 -10.05 13.93
N ASP A 325 -4.83 -9.56 13.46
CA ASP A 325 -3.53 -10.27 13.55
C ASP A 325 -3.61 -11.72 13.03
N GLY A 326 -4.49 -11.93 12.04
CA GLY A 326 -4.78 -13.25 11.48
C GLY A 326 -5.58 -14.18 12.40
N ASP A 327 -5.97 -13.74 13.61
CA ASP A 327 -6.82 -14.52 14.51
C ASP A 327 -8.30 -14.35 14.13
N THR A 328 -8.80 -15.31 13.38
CA THR A 328 -10.20 -15.36 12.95
C THR A 328 -11.05 -16.32 13.79
N THR A 329 -10.55 -16.77 14.93
CA THR A 329 -11.23 -17.80 15.75
C THR A 329 -12.58 -17.34 16.33
N LEU A 330 -12.77 -16.04 16.47
CA LEU A 330 -14.01 -15.44 17.01
C LEU A 330 -14.78 -14.57 16.00
N THR A 331 -14.31 -14.46 14.77
CA THR A 331 -14.92 -13.60 13.74
C THR A 331 -15.32 -14.40 12.51
N GLU A 332 -16.23 -13.84 11.70
CA GLU A 332 -16.53 -14.42 10.39
C GLU A 332 -15.29 -14.38 9.49
N PRO A 333 -15.08 -15.44 8.67
CA PRO A 333 -13.95 -15.45 7.74
C PRO A 333 -13.95 -14.24 6.82
N VAL A 334 -12.81 -13.55 6.73
CA VAL A 334 -12.65 -12.41 5.79
C VAL A 334 -12.63 -12.95 4.37
N SER A 335 -13.55 -12.49 3.54
CA SER A 335 -13.61 -12.84 2.12
C SER A 335 -12.84 -11.81 1.31
N PHE A 336 -11.83 -12.26 0.58
CA PHE A 336 -11.09 -11.42 -0.36
C PHE A 336 -11.74 -11.42 -1.75
N PRO A 337 -11.88 -10.26 -2.39
CA PRO A 337 -12.34 -10.17 -3.77
C PRO A 337 -11.44 -10.97 -4.70
N ASN A 338 -12.06 -11.54 -5.72
CA ASN A 338 -11.40 -12.25 -6.81
C ASN A 338 -11.93 -11.71 -8.14
N ASN A 339 -11.05 -11.21 -8.99
CA ASN A 339 -11.40 -10.78 -10.35
C ASN A 339 -10.68 -11.58 -11.44
N VAL A 340 -10.27 -12.80 -11.10
CA VAL A 340 -9.59 -13.72 -12.01
C VAL A 340 -10.55 -14.85 -12.40
N GLU A 341 -10.97 -14.89 -13.64
CA GLU A 341 -11.79 -15.97 -14.19
C GLU A 341 -10.93 -17.19 -14.50
N GLY A 342 -11.40 -18.38 -14.12
CA GLY A 342 -10.68 -19.64 -14.27
C GLY A 342 -9.57 -19.85 -13.22
N GLY A 343 -9.43 -18.92 -12.28
CA GLY A 343 -8.42 -18.93 -11.21
C GLY A 343 -8.83 -18.09 -10.01
N ILE A 344 -7.86 -17.73 -9.20
CA ILE A 344 -8.02 -16.83 -8.06
C ILE A 344 -6.93 -15.76 -8.05
N GLY A 345 -7.20 -14.63 -7.43
CA GLY A 345 -6.24 -13.55 -7.26
C GLY A 345 -6.79 -12.17 -7.56
N LEU A 346 -5.89 -11.22 -7.67
CA LEU A 346 -6.23 -9.83 -7.96
C LEU A 346 -5.34 -9.29 -9.08
N VAL A 347 -5.96 -8.81 -10.14
CA VAL A 347 -5.32 -7.98 -11.15
C VAL A 347 -5.90 -6.58 -11.03
N SER A 348 -5.04 -5.59 -10.80
CA SER A 348 -5.44 -4.20 -10.69
C SER A 348 -4.54 -3.27 -11.47
N ILE A 349 -5.08 -2.11 -11.82
CA ILE A 349 -4.34 -1.02 -12.45
C ILE A 349 -4.77 0.26 -11.76
N SER A 350 -3.82 1.12 -11.44
CA SER A 350 -4.07 2.41 -10.82
C SER A 350 -3.58 3.56 -11.69
N THR A 351 -4.19 4.72 -11.49
CA THR A 351 -3.75 5.99 -12.10
C THR A 351 -3.50 7.00 -10.99
N GLU A 352 -2.40 7.74 -11.08
CA GLU A 352 -1.94 8.62 -10.02
C GLU A 352 -2.11 10.09 -10.35
N SER A 353 -2.53 10.86 -9.33
CA SER A 353 -2.33 12.31 -9.25
C SER A 353 -1.40 12.61 -8.09
N VAL A 354 -0.48 13.55 -8.29
CA VAL A 354 0.58 13.85 -7.31
C VAL A 354 0.64 15.34 -7.03
N ALA A 355 0.69 15.69 -5.75
CA ALA A 355 1.01 17.03 -5.29
C ALA A 355 2.24 16.99 -4.36
N THR A 356 3.08 18.04 -4.41
CA THR A 356 4.38 18.02 -3.71
C THR A 356 4.56 19.27 -2.86
N ILE A 357 5.08 19.10 -1.64
CA ILE A 357 5.54 20.17 -0.76
C ILE A 357 7.06 20.07 -0.66
N LYS A 358 7.75 21.19 -0.85
CA LYS A 358 9.20 21.27 -0.70
C LYS A 358 9.55 21.80 0.68
N PHE A 359 10.40 21.08 1.36
CA PHE A 359 10.97 21.48 2.64
C PHE A 359 12.48 21.63 2.51
N LYS A 360 13.02 22.66 3.18
CA LYS A 360 14.47 22.87 3.28
C LYS A 360 14.85 23.06 4.73
N ARG A 361 15.96 22.46 5.12
CA ARG A 361 16.50 22.60 6.46
C ARG A 361 18.02 22.62 6.45
N THR A 362 18.60 23.45 7.30
CA THR A 362 20.04 23.50 7.52
C THR A 362 20.29 23.19 8.98
N TYR A 363 21.22 22.28 9.23
CA TYR A 363 21.72 21.93 10.55
C TYR A 363 23.18 22.29 10.65
N TYR A 364 23.59 22.80 11.78
CA TYR A 364 24.99 23.11 12.11
C TYR A 364 25.43 22.24 13.27
N ASP A 365 26.65 21.73 13.25
CA ASP A 365 27.27 21.13 14.42
C ASP A 365 27.78 22.24 15.35
N LEU A 366 26.99 22.58 16.37
CA LEU A 366 27.31 23.64 17.31
C LEU A 366 28.60 23.37 18.09
N ARG A 367 29.04 22.12 18.20
CA ARG A 367 30.28 21.75 18.93
C ARG A 367 31.51 22.28 18.21
N TYR A 368 31.46 22.42 16.90
CA TYR A 368 32.54 22.95 16.07
C TYR A 368 32.74 24.47 16.24
N TRP A 369 31.74 25.18 16.74
CA TRP A 369 31.71 26.63 16.87
C TRP A 369 31.88 27.13 18.31
N LEU A 370 31.82 26.20 19.29
CA LEU A 370 31.90 26.55 20.73
C LEU A 370 33.30 26.36 21.36
N ASP A 371 34.26 25.85 20.59
CA ASP A 371 35.64 25.61 21.07
C ASP A 371 36.58 26.79 20.79
N ASP A 372 36.14 28.04 20.86
CA ASP A 372 36.97 29.26 20.85
C ASP A 372 36.92 29.96 22.21
#